data_6046a7e73523c2781486612b40fe1451
#
_entry.id   6046a7e73523c2781486612b40fe1451
#
_cell.length_a   1.000
_cell.length_b   1.000
_cell.length_c   1.000
_cell.angle_alpha   90.00
_cell.angle_beta   90.00
_cell.angle_gamma   90.00
#
_symmetry.space_group_name_H-M   'P 1'
#
loop_
_entity.id
_entity.type
_entity.pdbx_description
1 polymer ?
#
loop_
_entity_poly.entity_id
_entity_poly.type
_entity_poly.pdbx_seq_one_letter_code
_entity_poly.pdbx_strand_id
1 'polypeptide(L)'
;MNTPSRTRLNQTPEWTALGKHREQLGATHLRQLFADDPERGTGYTLRVGDLYVDYSKHLVTDETLRLLRELAAATGVAELRDAMFRGEKINTTEDRAVLHTALRAPRDAVIEVDGENVVPAVHAVLDKMAAFSDRVRSGEWTGHTGKRIKNIVNIGIGGSDLGPAMAYEVLRSFTDRSLTVRFVSNVDGADLHEAVRDLDPAETLFIIASKTFTTIETITNATSARNWLLTGLKADQDAVAKHFVALSTNAEKVADFGIDTANMFEFWDWVGGRYSYDSAIGLSLMIAIGPDRFREMLDGFHLVDEHFRTAPAEDNVPLLLGLLGVWYGAFFDAQSHAVLPYSHYLSKFTAYLQQLDMESNGKSVDRDGNPVDWQTGPVVWGTPGTNGQHAYYQLIHQGTKVIPADFIGFAEPVADLLPGLVAQHDLLMANFFAQTQALAFGKTPDEVRAEGVAEELVPHKTFKGNHPTTTILADRLTPSVLGQLIALYEHKVFVQGAIWNIDSFDQWGVELGKVLAKKIEPVLTGTSASASAAAEGDGQLDSSTAALVQAYRVRRGR
;
A
#
# COMPACT_ATOMS: atom_id res chain seq x y z
N MET A 1 -38.20 3.78 -3.90
CA MET A 1 -38.29 3.61 -5.36
C MET A 1 -37.33 2.47 -5.68
N ASN A 2 -37.77 1.38 -6.31
CA ASN A 2 -36.86 0.31 -6.73
C ASN A 2 -35.93 0.86 -7.81
N THR A 3 -34.70 1.10 -7.48
CA THR A 3 -33.65 1.30 -8.47
C THR A 3 -33.61 0.05 -9.35
N PRO A 4 -33.64 0.16 -10.69
CA PRO A 4 -33.57 -1.03 -11.53
C PRO A 4 -32.26 -1.77 -11.18
N SER A 5 -32.37 -3.07 -10.93
CA SER A 5 -31.22 -3.93 -10.64
C SER A 5 -30.18 -3.76 -11.76
N ARG A 6 -28.98 -3.34 -11.39
CA ARG A 6 -27.84 -3.21 -12.31
C ARG A 6 -27.56 -4.60 -12.91
N THR A 7 -27.30 -4.66 -14.21
CA THR A 7 -26.87 -5.92 -14.85
C THR A 7 -25.58 -6.40 -14.19
N ARG A 8 -25.50 -7.66 -13.80
CA ARG A 8 -24.28 -8.22 -13.20
C ARG A 8 -23.12 -8.12 -14.18
N LEU A 9 -21.93 -7.81 -13.67
CA LEU A 9 -20.74 -7.57 -14.47
C LEU A 9 -20.48 -8.68 -15.51
N ASN A 10 -20.51 -9.95 -15.07
CA ASN A 10 -20.28 -11.11 -15.94
C ASN A 10 -21.39 -11.41 -16.93
N GLN A 11 -22.51 -10.69 -16.87
CA GLN A 11 -23.63 -10.77 -17.82
C GLN A 11 -23.67 -9.59 -18.80
N THR A 12 -22.72 -8.66 -18.70
CA THR A 12 -22.64 -7.53 -19.63
C THR A 12 -22.14 -7.97 -21.01
N PRO A 13 -22.58 -7.31 -22.10
CA PRO A 13 -22.07 -7.58 -23.44
C PRO A 13 -20.54 -7.44 -23.53
N GLU A 14 -19.97 -6.43 -22.86
CA GLU A 14 -18.55 -6.10 -22.86
C GLU A 14 -17.72 -7.23 -22.21
N TRP A 15 -18.18 -7.75 -21.08
CA TRP A 15 -17.55 -8.92 -20.44
C TRP A 15 -17.59 -10.16 -21.34
N THR A 16 -18.74 -10.41 -21.95
CA THR A 16 -18.92 -11.52 -22.90
C THR A 16 -18.00 -11.38 -24.10
N ALA A 17 -17.84 -10.16 -24.64
CA ALA A 17 -16.95 -9.86 -25.75
C ALA A 17 -15.48 -10.12 -25.39
N LEU A 18 -15.03 -9.71 -24.18
CA LEU A 18 -13.70 -10.02 -23.67
C LEU A 18 -13.46 -11.52 -23.51
N GLY A 19 -14.44 -12.28 -23.01
CA GLY A 19 -14.36 -13.74 -22.91
C GLY A 19 -14.13 -14.39 -24.28
N LYS A 20 -14.91 -13.99 -25.30
CA LYS A 20 -14.75 -14.47 -26.67
C LYS A 20 -13.40 -14.08 -27.27
N HIS A 21 -12.97 -12.85 -27.01
CA HIS A 21 -11.66 -12.37 -27.47
C HIS A 21 -10.51 -13.17 -26.82
N ARG A 22 -10.63 -13.48 -25.53
CA ARG A 22 -9.67 -14.37 -24.84
C ARG A 22 -9.58 -15.75 -25.48
N GLU A 23 -10.72 -16.34 -25.88
CA GLU A 23 -10.76 -17.61 -26.61
C GLU A 23 -10.07 -17.49 -27.99
N GLN A 24 -10.29 -16.38 -28.71
CA GLN A 24 -9.66 -16.11 -30.01
C GLN A 24 -8.14 -15.95 -29.89
N LEU A 25 -7.65 -15.30 -28.82
CA LEU A 25 -6.21 -15.24 -28.57
C LEU A 25 -5.60 -16.62 -28.34
N GLY A 26 -6.38 -17.57 -27.79
CA GLY A 26 -6.02 -18.97 -27.68
C GLY A 26 -4.63 -19.19 -27.09
N ALA A 27 -3.77 -19.84 -27.86
CA ALA A 27 -2.38 -20.15 -27.51
C ALA A 27 -1.37 -19.12 -28.08
N THR A 28 -1.81 -17.91 -28.44
CA THR A 28 -0.91 -16.85 -28.94
C THR A 28 0.25 -16.63 -27.97
N HIS A 29 1.46 -16.58 -28.51
CA HIS A 29 2.67 -16.38 -27.74
C HIS A 29 3.20 -14.94 -27.93
N LEU A 30 3.79 -14.36 -26.90
CA LEU A 30 4.41 -13.03 -26.99
C LEU A 30 5.47 -12.98 -28.10
N ARG A 31 6.23 -14.06 -28.35
CA ARG A 31 7.16 -14.13 -29.49
C ARG A 31 6.45 -13.83 -30.82
N GLN A 32 5.21 -14.33 -31.00
CA GLN A 32 4.43 -14.08 -32.21
C GLN A 32 3.98 -12.62 -32.29
N LEU A 33 3.46 -12.07 -31.19
CA LEU A 33 3.02 -10.67 -31.16
C LEU A 33 4.16 -9.69 -31.49
N PHE A 34 5.39 -9.97 -31.04
CA PHE A 34 6.56 -9.17 -31.38
C PHE A 34 7.10 -9.42 -32.79
N ALA A 35 6.88 -10.63 -33.34
CA ALA A 35 7.25 -10.93 -34.73
C ALA A 35 6.27 -10.26 -35.73
N ASP A 36 4.98 -10.23 -35.39
CA ASP A 36 3.93 -9.61 -36.21
C ASP A 36 3.98 -8.08 -36.18
N ASP A 37 4.45 -7.50 -35.06
CA ASP A 37 4.59 -6.07 -34.86
C ASP A 37 5.99 -5.74 -34.30
N PRO A 38 6.94 -5.40 -35.17
CA PRO A 38 8.30 -5.00 -34.76
C PRO A 38 8.36 -3.73 -33.91
N GLU A 39 7.36 -2.83 -34.04
CA GLU A 39 7.27 -1.59 -33.26
C GLU A 39 6.54 -1.78 -31.91
N ARG A 40 6.11 -2.99 -31.59
CA ARG A 40 5.37 -3.30 -30.37
C ARG A 40 6.07 -2.80 -29.10
N GLY A 41 7.39 -2.92 -29.02
CA GLY A 41 8.18 -2.48 -27.88
C GLY A 41 8.16 -0.96 -27.62
N THR A 42 7.83 -0.17 -28.63
CA THR A 42 7.70 1.30 -28.55
C THR A 42 6.25 1.74 -28.63
N GLY A 43 5.39 0.98 -29.31
CA GLY A 43 3.96 1.29 -29.47
C GLY A 43 3.13 1.01 -28.21
N TYR A 44 3.51 -0.01 -27.41
CA TYR A 44 2.80 -0.37 -26.19
C TYR A 44 3.49 0.23 -24.96
N THR A 45 3.63 1.54 -24.95
CA THR A 45 4.24 2.31 -23.85
C THR A 45 3.42 3.57 -23.58
N LEU A 46 3.36 3.98 -22.32
CA LEU A 46 2.73 5.24 -21.88
C LEU A 46 3.64 5.96 -20.89
N ARG A 47 3.33 7.24 -20.65
CA ARG A 47 4.02 8.06 -19.65
C ARG A 47 3.03 8.79 -18.75
N VAL A 48 3.38 8.89 -17.48
CA VAL A 48 2.76 9.81 -16.52
C VAL A 48 3.85 10.43 -15.68
N GLY A 49 3.99 11.75 -15.74
CA GLY A 49 5.10 12.44 -15.07
C GLY A 49 6.46 11.84 -15.46
N ASP A 50 7.22 11.43 -14.44
CA ASP A 50 8.56 10.83 -14.61
C ASP A 50 8.49 9.33 -14.91
N LEU A 51 7.32 8.70 -14.84
CA LEU A 51 7.16 7.27 -15.01
C LEU A 51 6.98 6.90 -16.50
N TYR A 52 7.90 6.11 -17.02
CA TYR A 52 7.77 5.40 -18.29
C TYR A 52 7.24 4.00 -18.03
N VAL A 53 6.10 3.67 -18.64
CA VAL A 53 5.40 2.40 -18.43
C VAL A 53 5.36 1.63 -19.74
N ASP A 54 6.10 0.52 -19.80
CA ASP A 54 6.11 -0.44 -20.90
C ASP A 54 5.18 -1.61 -20.54
N TYR A 55 4.13 -1.79 -21.31
CA TYR A 55 3.19 -2.90 -21.21
C TYR A 55 3.20 -3.80 -22.48
N SER A 56 4.24 -3.67 -23.30
CA SER A 56 4.40 -4.44 -24.54
C SER A 56 4.46 -5.95 -24.30
N LYS A 57 4.92 -6.37 -23.11
CA LYS A 57 5.04 -7.79 -22.73
C LYS A 57 3.78 -8.34 -22.05
N HIS A 58 2.62 -7.76 -22.36
CA HIS A 58 1.31 -8.33 -22.00
C HIS A 58 0.69 -9.07 -23.19
N LEU A 59 -0.14 -10.07 -22.89
CA LEU A 59 -0.95 -10.79 -23.89
C LEU A 59 -2.19 -9.93 -24.24
N VAL A 60 -1.96 -8.83 -24.88
CA VAL A 60 -2.96 -7.87 -25.34
C VAL A 60 -2.69 -7.44 -26.76
N THR A 61 -3.75 -7.07 -27.47
CA THR A 61 -3.75 -6.44 -28.79
C THR A 61 -4.54 -5.13 -28.71
N ASP A 62 -4.55 -4.33 -29.78
CA ASP A 62 -5.39 -3.12 -29.86
C ASP A 62 -6.86 -3.45 -29.61
N GLU A 63 -7.33 -4.59 -30.10
CA GLU A 63 -8.69 -5.09 -29.86
C GLU A 63 -8.93 -5.40 -28.39
N THR A 64 -7.95 -6.03 -27.70
CA THR A 64 -8.04 -6.25 -26.25
C THR A 64 -8.20 -4.92 -25.50
N LEU A 65 -7.37 -3.93 -25.83
CA LEU A 65 -7.39 -2.63 -25.17
C LEU A 65 -8.69 -1.87 -25.45
N ARG A 66 -9.21 -1.96 -26.67
CA ARG A 66 -10.50 -1.38 -27.05
C ARG A 66 -11.64 -1.96 -26.20
N LEU A 67 -11.73 -3.30 -26.14
CA LEU A 67 -12.76 -4.00 -25.38
C LEU A 67 -12.67 -3.72 -23.86
N LEU A 68 -11.46 -3.63 -23.30
CA LEU A 68 -11.25 -3.28 -21.91
C LEU A 68 -11.70 -1.84 -21.60
N ARG A 69 -11.44 -0.88 -22.49
CA ARG A 69 -11.95 0.49 -22.34
C ARG A 69 -13.47 0.56 -22.46
N GLU A 70 -14.07 -0.24 -23.32
CA GLU A 70 -15.53 -0.34 -23.42
C GLU A 70 -16.13 -0.89 -22.12
N LEU A 71 -15.49 -1.91 -21.50
CA LEU A 71 -15.90 -2.41 -20.20
C LEU A 71 -15.83 -1.31 -19.11
N ALA A 72 -14.74 -0.54 -19.06
CA ALA A 72 -14.61 0.58 -18.12
C ALA A 72 -15.69 1.64 -18.30
N ALA A 73 -16.01 1.98 -19.55
CA ALA A 73 -17.10 2.91 -19.87
C ALA A 73 -18.46 2.35 -19.44
N ALA A 74 -18.76 1.09 -19.77
CA ALA A 74 -20.03 0.45 -19.41
C ALA A 74 -20.22 0.28 -17.91
N THR A 75 -19.13 0.17 -17.15
CA THR A 75 -19.17 0.06 -15.67
C THR A 75 -19.17 1.38 -14.93
N GLY A 76 -19.01 2.52 -15.65
CA GLY A 76 -19.08 3.85 -15.04
C GLY A 76 -17.82 4.26 -14.27
N VAL A 77 -16.64 3.80 -14.70
CA VAL A 77 -15.37 4.15 -14.03
C VAL A 77 -15.13 5.66 -14.03
N ALA A 78 -15.41 6.34 -15.15
CA ALA A 78 -15.21 7.78 -15.26
C ALA A 78 -16.17 8.57 -14.36
N GLU A 79 -17.43 8.18 -14.31
CA GLU A 79 -18.45 8.80 -13.47
C GLU A 79 -18.11 8.66 -11.99
N LEU A 80 -17.66 7.47 -11.56
CA LEU A 80 -17.28 7.22 -10.17
C LEU A 80 -15.99 7.97 -9.81
N ARG A 81 -15.01 8.04 -10.72
CA ARG A 81 -13.80 8.86 -10.56
C ARG A 81 -14.17 10.32 -10.34
N ASP A 82 -15.00 10.88 -11.22
CA ASP A 82 -15.40 12.28 -11.14
C ASP A 82 -16.21 12.56 -9.87
N ALA A 83 -17.03 11.60 -9.40
CA ALA A 83 -17.73 11.68 -8.11
C ALA A 83 -16.73 11.72 -6.94
N MET A 84 -15.68 10.88 -6.96
CA MET A 84 -14.61 10.91 -5.96
C MET A 84 -13.94 12.28 -5.88
N PHE A 85 -13.50 12.82 -7.02
CA PHE A 85 -12.82 14.12 -7.06
C PHE A 85 -13.73 15.30 -6.67
N ARG A 86 -15.06 15.17 -6.80
CA ARG A 86 -16.01 16.18 -6.33
C ARG A 86 -16.37 16.06 -4.85
N GLY A 87 -15.86 15.06 -4.13
CA GLY A 87 -16.18 14.86 -2.71
C GLY A 87 -17.50 14.16 -2.45
N GLU A 88 -18.08 13.47 -3.44
CA GLU A 88 -19.29 12.68 -3.25
C GLU A 88 -19.00 11.43 -2.38
N LYS A 89 -20.01 10.99 -1.63
CA LYS A 89 -19.88 9.87 -0.68
C LYS A 89 -19.90 8.53 -1.42
N ILE A 90 -18.77 8.20 -2.06
CA ILE A 90 -18.62 6.95 -2.81
C ILE A 90 -18.28 5.73 -1.95
N ASN A 91 -17.89 5.89 -0.69
CA ASN A 91 -17.84 4.81 0.30
C ASN A 91 -19.26 4.66 0.87
N THR A 92 -20.03 3.78 0.23
CA THR A 92 -21.48 3.71 0.47
C THR A 92 -21.84 3.00 1.75
N THR A 93 -21.02 2.07 2.23
CA THR A 93 -21.27 1.29 3.45
C THR A 93 -20.99 2.07 4.74
N GLU A 94 -20.20 3.14 4.67
CA GLU A 94 -19.90 4.02 5.81
C GLU A 94 -20.47 5.45 5.63
N ASP A 95 -21.14 5.75 4.50
CA ASP A 95 -21.67 7.08 4.12
C ASP A 95 -20.60 8.17 4.18
N ARG A 96 -19.44 7.91 3.56
CA ARG A 96 -18.28 8.82 3.57
C ARG A 96 -17.79 9.18 2.18
N ALA A 97 -17.30 10.41 2.04
CA ALA A 97 -16.48 10.78 0.89
C ALA A 97 -15.14 10.01 0.91
N VAL A 98 -14.47 9.95 -0.23
CA VAL A 98 -13.15 9.34 -0.40
C VAL A 98 -12.26 10.40 -1.04
N LEU A 99 -11.48 11.09 -0.22
CA LEU A 99 -10.77 12.31 -0.63
C LEU A 99 -9.29 12.32 -0.23
N HIS A 100 -8.62 11.17 -0.28
CA HIS A 100 -7.15 11.18 -0.17
C HIS A 100 -6.51 12.11 -1.22
N THR A 101 -7.15 12.33 -2.38
CA THR A 101 -6.71 13.29 -3.40
C THR A 101 -6.74 14.75 -2.93
N ALA A 102 -7.60 15.12 -1.96
CA ALA A 102 -7.63 16.47 -1.41
C ALA A 102 -6.43 16.79 -0.51
N LEU A 103 -5.75 15.76 0.03
CA LEU A 103 -4.55 15.94 0.87
C LEU A 103 -3.37 16.57 0.11
N ARG A 104 -3.37 16.44 -1.20
CA ARG A 104 -2.31 16.91 -2.11
C ARG A 104 -2.82 17.90 -3.17
N ALA A 105 -4.06 18.36 -3.03
CA ALA A 105 -4.62 19.39 -3.92
C ALA A 105 -3.93 20.74 -3.73
N PRO A 106 -3.82 21.58 -4.80
CA PRO A 106 -3.31 22.94 -4.70
C PRO A 106 -4.10 23.79 -3.69
N ARG A 107 -3.45 24.80 -3.10
CA ARG A 107 -4.06 25.65 -2.06
C ARG A 107 -5.31 26.41 -2.51
N ASP A 108 -5.42 26.71 -3.79
CA ASP A 108 -6.53 27.43 -4.43
C ASP A 108 -7.63 26.50 -4.95
N ALA A 109 -7.46 25.17 -4.82
CA ALA A 109 -8.49 24.23 -5.19
C ALA A 109 -9.71 24.34 -4.26
N VAL A 110 -10.88 24.05 -4.83
CA VAL A 110 -12.15 24.00 -4.09
C VAL A 110 -12.71 22.60 -4.21
N ILE A 111 -12.72 21.88 -3.08
CA ILE A 111 -13.27 20.52 -2.98
C ILE A 111 -14.21 20.52 -1.78
N GLU A 112 -15.48 20.23 -2.01
CA GLU A 112 -16.51 20.35 -0.98
C GLU A 112 -16.94 18.98 -0.45
N VAL A 113 -17.05 18.87 0.87
CA VAL A 113 -17.70 17.76 1.58
C VAL A 113 -18.77 18.37 2.48
N ASP A 114 -20.00 17.92 2.33
CA ASP A 114 -21.16 18.42 3.08
C ASP A 114 -21.31 19.97 3.05
N GLY A 115 -20.87 20.60 1.95
CA GLY A 115 -20.94 22.05 1.72
C GLY A 115 -19.77 22.86 2.28
N GLU A 116 -18.73 22.21 2.81
CA GLU A 116 -17.52 22.88 3.31
C GLU A 116 -16.31 22.55 2.40
N ASN A 117 -15.56 23.60 1.99
CA ASN A 117 -14.30 23.39 1.28
C ASN A 117 -13.23 22.85 2.23
N VAL A 118 -12.78 21.61 2.02
CA VAL A 118 -11.84 20.90 2.89
C VAL A 118 -10.37 21.33 2.68
N VAL A 119 -10.03 21.92 1.53
CA VAL A 119 -8.64 22.24 1.14
C VAL A 119 -7.95 23.21 2.10
N PRO A 120 -8.58 24.31 2.58
CA PRO A 120 -7.95 25.19 3.56
C PRO A 120 -7.57 24.49 4.86
N ALA A 121 -8.40 23.57 5.36
CA ALA A 121 -8.11 22.83 6.58
C ALA A 121 -6.93 21.87 6.38
N VAL A 122 -6.83 21.20 5.23
CA VAL A 122 -5.70 20.35 4.86
C VAL A 122 -4.40 21.14 4.92
N HIS A 123 -4.35 22.29 4.26
CA HIS A 123 -3.15 23.13 4.23
C HIS A 123 -2.80 23.71 5.61
N ALA A 124 -3.78 24.01 6.45
CA ALA A 124 -3.52 24.45 7.82
C ALA A 124 -2.83 23.36 8.64
N VAL A 125 -3.24 22.09 8.49
CA VAL A 125 -2.56 20.95 9.12
C VAL A 125 -1.15 20.74 8.56
N LEU A 126 -0.97 20.80 7.25
CA LEU A 126 0.35 20.68 6.61
C LEU A 126 1.32 21.79 7.08
N ASP A 127 0.84 23.02 7.22
CA ASP A 127 1.65 24.13 7.73
C ASP A 127 2.00 23.94 9.21
N LYS A 128 1.07 23.44 10.03
CA LYS A 128 1.33 23.07 11.43
C LYS A 128 2.37 21.94 11.53
N MET A 129 2.27 20.92 10.69
CA MET A 129 3.26 19.83 10.61
C MET A 129 4.64 20.38 10.22
N ALA A 130 4.71 21.26 9.22
CA ALA A 130 5.95 21.87 8.76
C ALA A 130 6.63 22.65 9.88
N ALA A 131 5.89 23.55 10.54
CA ALA A 131 6.41 24.33 11.65
C ALA A 131 6.90 23.46 12.82
N PHE A 132 6.19 22.37 13.14
CA PHE A 132 6.61 21.44 14.18
C PHE A 132 7.88 20.67 13.75
N SER A 133 7.90 20.17 12.50
CA SER A 133 9.06 19.48 11.95
C SER A 133 10.32 20.33 11.98
N ASP A 134 10.23 21.61 11.61
CA ASP A 134 11.37 22.54 11.62
C ASP A 134 11.88 22.77 13.05
N ARG A 135 11.00 22.88 14.05
CA ARG A 135 11.39 23.00 15.46
C ARG A 135 12.10 21.75 15.99
N VAL A 136 11.67 20.54 15.60
CA VAL A 136 12.35 19.28 15.96
C VAL A 136 13.71 19.20 15.26
N ARG A 137 13.77 19.48 13.96
CA ARG A 137 14.98 19.41 13.14
C ARG A 137 16.05 20.44 13.55
N SER A 138 15.64 21.65 13.87
CA SER A 138 16.56 22.69 14.36
C SER A 138 17.05 22.44 15.80
N GLY A 139 16.34 21.62 16.58
CA GLY A 139 16.57 21.43 18.00
C GLY A 139 15.93 22.48 18.89
N GLU A 140 15.06 23.33 18.35
CA GLU A 140 14.23 24.25 19.14
C GLU A 140 13.22 23.49 20.01
N TRP A 141 12.67 22.38 19.49
CA TRP A 141 11.88 21.48 20.30
C TRP A 141 12.80 20.59 21.14
N THR A 142 12.72 20.74 22.47
CA THR A 142 13.51 19.96 23.41
C THR A 142 12.63 19.07 24.28
N GLY A 143 13.22 17.95 24.76
CA GLY A 143 12.60 17.11 25.76
C GLY A 143 12.47 17.80 27.13
N HIS A 144 11.85 17.11 28.09
CA HIS A 144 11.62 17.59 29.46
C HIS A 144 12.90 18.10 30.17
N THR A 145 14.03 17.45 29.92
CA THR A 145 15.33 17.84 30.50
C THR A 145 16.03 18.96 29.78
N GLY A 146 15.44 19.53 28.71
CA GLY A 146 16.07 20.53 27.86
C GLY A 146 17.02 19.96 26.79
N LYS A 147 17.19 18.64 26.72
CA LYS A 147 17.98 18.00 25.64
C LYS A 147 17.25 18.08 24.30
N ARG A 148 18.02 18.24 23.22
CA ARG A 148 17.52 18.14 21.84
C ARG A 148 16.95 16.74 21.58
N ILE A 149 15.81 16.66 20.89
CA ILE A 149 15.28 15.40 20.38
C ILE A 149 16.15 14.90 19.22
N LYS A 150 16.53 13.63 19.28
CA LYS A 150 17.27 12.91 18.24
C LYS A 150 16.57 11.64 17.76
N ASN A 151 15.67 11.11 18.58
CA ASN A 151 14.97 9.88 18.29
C ASN A 151 13.48 10.15 18.17
N ILE A 152 12.89 9.70 17.08
CA ILE A 152 11.46 9.74 16.80
C ILE A 152 10.95 8.30 16.73
N VAL A 153 9.97 7.96 17.55
CA VAL A 153 9.33 6.65 17.56
C VAL A 153 7.87 6.82 17.19
N ASN A 154 7.50 6.37 15.99
CA ASN A 154 6.11 6.39 15.52
C ASN A 154 5.42 5.12 16.00
N ILE A 155 4.34 5.27 16.77
CA ILE A 155 3.51 4.17 17.28
C ILE A 155 2.17 4.21 16.58
N GLY A 156 1.90 3.22 15.73
CA GLY A 156 0.67 3.11 14.95
C GLY A 156 0.56 1.71 14.36
N ILE A 157 -0.59 1.34 13.83
CA ILE A 157 -0.81 0.03 13.19
C ILE A 157 -1.56 0.19 11.88
N GLY A 158 -1.40 -0.76 10.95
CA GLY A 158 -2.03 -0.72 9.64
C GLY A 158 -1.62 0.52 8.85
N GLY A 159 -2.57 1.33 8.38
CA GLY A 159 -2.27 2.55 7.61
C GLY A 159 -1.48 3.61 8.39
N SER A 160 -1.52 3.59 9.72
CA SER A 160 -0.71 4.49 10.57
C SER A 160 0.74 4.04 10.75
N ASP A 161 1.12 2.88 10.20
CA ASP A 161 2.48 2.32 10.23
C ASP A 161 3.00 2.05 8.82
N LEU A 162 2.30 1.24 8.03
CA LEU A 162 2.81 0.70 6.76
C LEU A 162 3.21 1.80 5.78
N GLY A 163 2.38 2.84 5.62
CA GLY A 163 2.68 3.97 4.75
C GLY A 163 3.90 4.76 5.22
N PRO A 164 3.91 5.30 6.45
CA PRO A 164 5.06 6.03 6.98
C PRO A 164 6.37 5.22 7.01
N ALA A 165 6.32 3.95 7.43
CA ALA A 165 7.49 3.08 7.50
C ALA A 165 8.04 2.74 6.10
N MET A 166 7.16 2.53 5.13
CA MET A 166 7.53 2.32 3.73
C MET A 166 8.18 3.59 3.16
N ALA A 167 7.53 4.74 3.27
CA ALA A 167 8.01 6.00 2.71
C ALA A 167 9.34 6.45 3.35
N TYR A 168 9.52 6.22 4.66
CA TYR A 168 10.79 6.46 5.34
C TYR A 168 11.92 5.59 4.75
N GLU A 169 11.68 4.30 4.51
CA GLU A 169 12.69 3.43 3.91
C GLU A 169 13.00 3.83 2.47
N VAL A 170 11.97 4.15 1.68
CA VAL A 170 12.12 4.59 0.28
C VAL A 170 12.93 5.88 0.20
N LEU A 171 12.66 6.85 1.05
CA LEU A 171 13.29 8.18 1.04
C LEU A 171 14.46 8.30 2.02
N ARG A 172 15.03 7.18 2.46
CA ARG A 172 16.08 7.13 3.45
C ARG A 172 17.35 7.92 3.06
N SER A 173 17.65 8.03 1.75
CA SER A 173 18.75 8.86 1.24
C SER A 173 18.50 10.37 1.41
N PHE A 174 17.26 10.78 1.58
CA PHE A 174 16.85 12.17 1.77
C PHE A 174 16.66 12.56 3.24
N THR A 175 16.82 11.62 4.18
CA THR A 175 16.60 11.88 5.60
C THR A 175 17.74 12.67 6.24
N ASP A 176 17.40 13.44 7.27
CA ASP A 176 18.40 14.00 8.18
C ASP A 176 19.02 12.87 9.02
N ARG A 177 20.28 12.54 8.74
CA ARG A 177 21.00 11.45 9.39
C ARG A 177 21.34 11.71 10.87
N SER A 178 21.13 12.92 11.36
CA SER A 178 21.26 13.23 12.80
C SER A 178 20.02 12.78 13.61
N LEU A 179 18.93 12.41 12.93
CA LEU A 179 17.72 11.90 13.51
C LEU A 179 17.58 10.39 13.28
N THR A 180 17.19 9.67 14.31
CA THR A 180 16.82 8.25 14.24
C THR A 180 15.30 8.14 14.24
N VAL A 181 14.71 7.53 13.22
CA VAL A 181 13.26 7.28 13.16
C VAL A 181 13.01 5.78 13.24
N ARG A 182 12.13 5.39 14.15
CA ARG A 182 11.71 3.99 14.37
C ARG A 182 10.19 3.88 14.37
N PHE A 183 9.70 2.69 14.07
CA PHE A 183 8.28 2.40 13.95
C PHE A 183 7.95 1.23 14.90
N VAL A 184 6.82 1.34 15.60
CA VAL A 184 6.28 0.32 16.49
C VAL A 184 4.83 0.11 16.13
N SER A 185 4.47 -1.11 15.75
CA SER A 185 3.12 -1.44 15.28
C SER A 185 2.52 -2.65 15.97
N ASN A 186 3.32 -3.67 16.27
CA ASN A 186 2.84 -4.90 16.84
C ASN A 186 2.60 -4.78 18.36
N VAL A 187 1.54 -5.42 18.85
CA VAL A 187 1.27 -5.53 20.29
C VAL A 187 2.22 -6.50 21.01
N ASP A 188 3.01 -7.29 20.26
CA ASP A 188 4.12 -8.06 20.84
C ASP A 188 5.11 -7.08 21.48
N GLY A 189 5.31 -7.21 22.79
CA GLY A 189 6.21 -6.35 23.57
C GLY A 189 7.65 -6.32 23.05
N ALA A 190 8.07 -7.31 22.26
CA ALA A 190 9.39 -7.32 21.62
C ALA A 190 9.55 -6.16 20.64
N ASP A 191 8.49 -5.75 19.93
CA ASP A 191 8.53 -4.67 18.95
C ASP A 191 8.92 -3.33 19.61
N LEU A 192 8.22 -2.95 20.68
CA LEU A 192 8.58 -1.74 21.44
C LEU A 192 9.94 -1.89 22.13
N HIS A 193 10.22 -3.06 22.72
CA HIS A 193 11.48 -3.31 23.43
C HIS A 193 12.69 -3.09 22.51
N GLU A 194 12.70 -3.71 21.35
CA GLU A 194 13.79 -3.55 20.36
C GLU A 194 13.86 -2.12 19.80
N ALA A 195 12.70 -1.45 19.69
CA ALA A 195 12.68 -0.08 19.21
C ALA A 195 13.29 0.93 20.20
N VAL A 196 13.24 0.71 21.50
CA VAL A 196 13.65 1.73 22.49
C VAL A 196 14.87 1.36 23.32
N ARG A 197 15.35 0.10 23.30
CA ARG A 197 16.36 -0.45 24.24
C ARG A 197 17.71 0.31 24.26
N ASP A 198 18.10 0.92 23.16
CA ASP A 198 19.35 1.66 22.99
C ASP A 198 19.14 3.19 22.89
N LEU A 199 17.91 3.68 23.10
CA LEU A 199 17.59 5.09 23.06
C LEU A 199 17.72 5.77 24.42
N ASP A 200 18.11 7.07 24.40
CA ASP A 200 18.04 7.93 25.60
C ASP A 200 16.62 8.49 25.72
N PRO A 201 15.87 8.20 26.80
CA PRO A 201 14.55 8.76 27.03
C PRO A 201 14.51 10.28 26.95
N ALA A 202 15.57 10.97 27.37
CA ALA A 202 15.65 12.43 27.36
C ALA A 202 15.75 13.05 25.95
N GLU A 203 16.09 12.25 24.93
CA GLU A 203 16.25 12.65 23.54
C GLU A 203 15.20 12.00 22.61
N THR A 204 14.16 11.37 23.17
CA THR A 204 13.17 10.59 22.40
C THR A 204 11.81 11.29 22.37
N LEU A 205 11.22 11.41 21.17
CA LEU A 205 9.87 11.87 20.89
C LEU A 205 9.03 10.71 20.37
N PHE A 206 7.85 10.50 20.93
CA PHE A 206 6.86 9.54 20.48
C PHE A 206 5.75 10.21 19.70
N ILE A 207 5.38 9.64 18.56
CA ILE A 207 4.25 10.06 17.74
C ILE A 207 3.20 8.96 17.83
N ILE A 208 2.04 9.26 18.44
CA ILE A 208 0.95 8.30 18.61
C ILE A 208 -0.05 8.48 17.46
N ALA A 209 -0.04 7.56 16.51
CA ALA A 209 -0.87 7.60 15.31
C ALA A 209 -2.10 6.68 15.46
N SER A 210 -3.24 7.27 15.85
CA SER A 210 -4.51 6.55 16.01
C SER A 210 -5.69 7.48 15.78
N LYS A 211 -6.47 7.25 14.70
CA LYS A 211 -7.59 8.11 14.29
C LYS A 211 -8.55 8.40 15.45
N THR A 212 -9.02 7.36 16.14
CA THR A 212 -9.98 7.47 17.25
C THR A 212 -9.33 7.50 18.63
N PHE A 213 -8.02 7.34 18.70
CA PHE A 213 -7.24 7.17 19.93
C PHE A 213 -7.76 6.02 20.83
N THR A 214 -8.23 4.92 20.17
CA THR A 214 -8.83 3.75 20.85
C THR A 214 -8.30 2.42 20.34
N THR A 215 -7.45 2.42 19.31
CA THR A 215 -6.88 1.20 18.76
C THR A 215 -6.03 0.52 19.83
N ILE A 216 -6.43 -0.68 20.25
CA ILE A 216 -5.90 -1.35 21.45
C ILE A 216 -4.38 -1.57 21.36
N GLU A 217 -3.87 -2.00 20.22
CA GLU A 217 -2.44 -2.22 19.98
C GLU A 217 -1.65 -0.92 20.14
N THR A 218 -2.13 0.17 19.51
CA THR A 218 -1.47 1.48 19.58
C THR A 218 -1.47 2.04 20.98
N ILE A 219 -2.61 1.97 21.70
CA ILE A 219 -2.71 2.53 23.06
C ILE A 219 -1.93 1.69 24.07
N THR A 220 -1.87 0.37 23.90
CA THR A 220 -1.04 -0.52 24.73
C THR A 220 0.45 -0.18 24.56
N ASN A 221 0.93 -0.08 23.32
CA ASN A 221 2.30 0.30 23.04
C ASN A 221 2.62 1.72 23.52
N ALA A 222 1.72 2.69 23.30
CA ALA A 222 1.88 4.07 23.77
C ALA A 222 1.97 4.15 25.30
N THR A 223 1.14 3.38 26.03
CA THR A 223 1.18 3.30 27.49
C THR A 223 2.51 2.70 27.98
N SER A 224 2.98 1.66 27.33
CA SER A 224 4.26 1.04 27.64
C SER A 224 5.44 1.99 27.35
N ALA A 225 5.39 2.72 26.24
CA ALA A 225 6.38 3.73 25.87
C ALA A 225 6.39 4.89 26.90
N ARG A 226 5.21 5.34 27.35
CA ARG A 226 5.09 6.37 28.39
C ARG A 226 5.74 5.89 29.70
N ASN A 227 5.46 4.67 30.12
CA ASN A 227 6.06 4.10 31.34
C ASN A 227 7.59 3.99 31.23
N TRP A 228 8.10 3.57 30.06
CA TRP A 228 9.53 3.55 29.76
C TRP A 228 10.15 4.94 29.87
N LEU A 229 9.52 5.95 29.27
CA LEU A 229 9.97 7.33 29.30
C LEU A 229 10.03 7.88 30.74
N LEU A 230 8.91 7.80 31.48
CA LEU A 230 8.80 8.35 32.84
C LEU A 230 9.77 7.68 33.81
N THR A 231 9.94 6.36 33.69
CA THR A 231 10.89 5.59 34.49
C THR A 231 12.34 6.02 34.18
N GLY A 232 12.67 6.14 32.89
CA GLY A 232 14.02 6.54 32.45
C GLY A 232 14.40 7.96 32.82
N LEU A 233 13.45 8.89 32.75
CA LEU A 233 13.64 10.28 33.16
C LEU A 233 13.54 10.49 34.68
N LYS A 234 12.97 9.53 35.43
CA LYS A 234 12.55 9.69 36.83
C LYS A 234 11.65 10.91 37.01
N ALA A 235 10.73 11.10 36.07
CA ALA A 235 9.81 12.24 35.97
C ALA A 235 8.36 11.79 36.17
N ASP A 236 7.49 12.72 36.43
CA ASP A 236 6.04 12.57 36.49
C ASP A 236 5.35 12.84 35.13
N GLN A 237 4.02 12.90 35.13
CA GLN A 237 3.21 13.05 33.92
C GLN A 237 3.50 14.33 33.11
N ASP A 238 4.03 15.38 33.72
CA ASP A 238 4.31 16.65 33.03
C ASP A 238 5.35 16.47 31.91
N ALA A 239 6.21 15.46 32.02
CA ALA A 239 7.17 15.12 30.98
C ALA A 239 6.50 14.68 29.67
N VAL A 240 5.28 14.11 29.72
CA VAL A 240 4.56 13.60 28.53
C VAL A 240 4.36 14.69 27.50
N ALA A 241 3.98 15.92 27.93
CA ALA A 241 3.73 17.05 27.02
C ALA A 241 4.94 17.46 26.17
N LYS A 242 6.16 17.07 26.56
CA LYS A 242 7.41 17.38 25.83
C LYS A 242 7.92 16.21 24.96
N HIS A 243 7.40 15.01 25.20
CA HIS A 243 7.90 13.79 24.59
C HIS A 243 6.86 13.01 23.78
N PHE A 244 5.58 13.48 23.78
CA PHE A 244 4.52 12.84 23.03
C PHE A 244 3.72 13.84 22.21
N VAL A 245 3.41 13.46 20.97
CA VAL A 245 2.47 14.15 20.10
C VAL A 245 1.46 13.13 19.55
N ALA A 246 0.29 13.61 19.15
CA ALA A 246 -0.78 12.73 18.68
C ALA A 246 -1.22 13.09 17.25
N LEU A 247 -1.48 12.04 16.46
CA LEU A 247 -2.14 12.11 15.16
C LEU A 247 -3.52 11.48 15.34
N SER A 248 -4.55 12.30 15.51
CA SER A 248 -5.87 11.83 15.94
C SER A 248 -6.97 12.84 15.60
N THR A 249 -8.23 12.37 15.66
CA THR A 249 -9.45 13.20 15.62
C THR A 249 -10.08 13.38 17.01
N ASN A 250 -9.54 12.76 18.07
CA ASN A 250 -10.15 12.69 19.40
C ASN A 250 -9.32 13.44 20.44
N ALA A 251 -9.55 14.76 20.55
CA ALA A 251 -8.82 15.64 21.45
C ALA A 251 -9.00 15.27 22.94
N GLU A 252 -10.19 14.79 23.36
CA GLU A 252 -10.47 14.42 24.75
C GLU A 252 -9.55 13.27 25.19
N LYS A 253 -9.51 12.18 24.43
CA LYS A 253 -8.65 11.03 24.77
C LYS A 253 -7.16 11.34 24.67
N VAL A 254 -6.78 12.24 23.77
CA VAL A 254 -5.40 12.72 23.66
C VAL A 254 -5.00 13.48 24.93
N ALA A 255 -5.88 14.37 25.41
CA ALA A 255 -5.67 15.10 26.68
C ALA A 255 -5.63 14.15 27.89
N ASP A 256 -6.54 13.16 27.98
CA ASP A 256 -6.57 12.15 29.04
C ASP A 256 -5.29 11.33 29.10
N PHE A 257 -4.63 11.10 27.97
CA PHE A 257 -3.34 10.43 27.93
C PHE A 257 -2.19 11.29 28.51
N GLY A 258 -2.38 12.60 28.59
CA GLY A 258 -1.40 13.58 29.06
C GLY A 258 -0.66 14.32 27.93
N ILE A 259 -1.11 14.18 26.69
CA ILE A 259 -0.57 14.93 25.55
C ILE A 259 -1.24 16.30 25.48
N ASP A 260 -0.44 17.35 25.32
CA ASP A 260 -0.95 18.69 25.04
C ASP A 260 -1.65 18.70 23.68
N THR A 261 -2.93 19.04 23.64
CA THR A 261 -3.73 19.09 22.41
C THR A 261 -3.23 20.12 21.39
N ALA A 262 -2.42 21.10 21.80
CA ALA A 262 -1.70 21.96 20.88
C ALA A 262 -0.72 21.18 19.98
N ASN A 263 -0.25 20.02 20.45
CA ASN A 263 0.63 19.09 19.75
C ASN A 263 -0.14 17.91 19.14
N MET A 264 -1.45 18.04 18.94
CA MET A 264 -2.26 17.11 18.19
C MET A 264 -2.39 17.57 16.75
N PHE A 265 -2.26 16.66 15.80
CA PHE A 265 -2.41 16.91 14.37
C PHE A 265 -3.61 16.13 13.86
N GLU A 266 -4.55 16.84 13.26
CA GLU A 266 -5.82 16.28 12.83
C GLU A 266 -5.75 15.76 11.40
N PHE A 267 -6.66 14.84 11.08
CA PHE A 267 -7.01 14.41 9.72
C PHE A 267 -8.49 14.00 9.73
N TRP A 268 -9.04 13.61 8.59
CA TRP A 268 -10.49 13.58 8.42
C TRP A 268 -11.01 12.15 8.24
N ASP A 269 -12.32 11.97 8.39
CA ASP A 269 -12.98 10.69 8.23
C ASP A 269 -13.06 10.21 6.77
N TRP A 270 -13.00 11.14 5.82
CA TRP A 270 -12.89 10.87 4.39
C TRP A 270 -11.47 10.42 3.94
N VAL A 271 -10.52 10.30 4.86
CA VAL A 271 -9.21 9.69 4.63
C VAL A 271 -9.24 8.26 5.15
N GLY A 272 -9.16 7.29 4.25
CA GLY A 272 -8.97 5.88 4.60
C GLY A 272 -7.58 5.63 5.17
N GLY A 273 -7.43 4.70 6.14
CA GLY A 273 -6.15 4.43 6.81
C GLY A 273 -5.01 4.10 5.83
N ARG A 274 -5.24 3.21 4.87
CA ARG A 274 -4.25 2.80 3.86
C ARG A 274 -3.94 3.85 2.78
N TYR A 275 -4.65 4.99 2.81
CA TYR A 275 -4.50 6.15 1.92
C TYR A 275 -4.06 7.40 2.71
N SER A 276 -3.46 7.26 3.91
CA SER A 276 -3.36 8.38 4.84
C SER A 276 -1.95 8.92 5.07
N TYR A 277 -0.89 8.30 4.58
CA TYR A 277 0.46 8.72 4.97
C TYR A 277 0.89 10.08 4.37
N ASP A 278 0.17 10.60 3.39
CA ASP A 278 0.26 11.95 2.84
C ASP A 278 -0.53 13.01 3.66
N SER A 279 -1.25 12.59 4.72
CA SER A 279 -1.90 13.43 5.74
C SER A 279 -1.00 13.68 6.96
N ALA A 280 -1.61 14.07 8.09
CA ALA A 280 -0.93 14.16 9.39
C ALA A 280 -0.21 12.86 9.78
N ILE A 281 -0.69 11.70 9.32
CA ILE A 281 -0.05 10.39 9.55
C ILE A 281 1.40 10.36 9.05
N GLY A 282 1.75 11.19 8.07
CA GLY A 282 3.12 11.33 7.57
C GLY A 282 4.04 12.24 8.39
N LEU A 283 3.64 12.69 9.60
CA LEU A 283 4.47 13.60 10.39
C LEU A 283 5.88 13.07 10.67
N SER A 284 6.01 11.78 10.99
CA SER A 284 7.32 11.15 11.20
C SER A 284 8.21 11.20 9.95
N LEU A 285 7.62 11.03 8.78
CA LEU A 285 8.30 11.20 7.49
C LEU A 285 8.69 12.66 7.25
N MET A 286 7.78 13.61 7.48
CA MET A 286 8.08 15.03 7.30
C MET A 286 9.22 15.50 8.21
N ILE A 287 9.27 15.02 9.46
CA ILE A 287 10.40 15.29 10.36
C ILE A 287 11.70 14.68 9.77
N ALA A 288 11.64 13.50 9.21
CA ALA A 288 12.81 12.82 8.67
C ALA A 288 13.40 13.51 7.43
N ILE A 289 12.58 13.84 6.44
CA ILE A 289 13.03 14.36 5.14
C ILE A 289 12.95 15.89 5.00
N GLY A 290 12.23 16.55 5.89
CA GLY A 290 11.95 17.99 5.85
C GLY A 290 10.67 18.35 5.09
N PRO A 291 10.08 19.52 5.41
CA PRO A 291 8.80 19.94 4.82
C PRO A 291 8.83 20.11 3.30
N ASP A 292 9.93 20.63 2.74
CA ASP A 292 10.02 20.88 1.29
C ASP A 292 9.98 19.57 0.49
N ARG A 293 10.72 18.55 0.93
CA ARG A 293 10.71 17.23 0.28
C ARG A 293 9.38 16.50 0.49
N PHE A 294 8.71 16.74 1.61
CA PHE A 294 7.37 16.21 1.81
C PHE A 294 6.38 16.85 0.83
N ARG A 295 6.48 18.16 0.56
CA ARG A 295 5.67 18.83 -0.47
C ARG A 295 6.00 18.30 -1.87
N GLU A 296 7.28 18.14 -2.19
CA GLU A 296 7.72 17.51 -3.47
C GLU A 296 7.06 16.13 -3.67
N MET A 297 6.93 15.35 -2.61
CA MET A 297 6.21 14.07 -2.67
C MET A 297 4.71 14.28 -2.94
N LEU A 298 4.05 15.23 -2.25
CA LEU A 298 2.63 15.54 -2.49
C LEU A 298 2.40 16.04 -3.93
N ASP A 299 3.29 16.85 -4.48
CA ASP A 299 3.23 17.33 -5.86
C ASP A 299 3.31 16.14 -6.85
N GLY A 300 4.12 15.13 -6.54
CA GLY A 300 4.20 13.90 -7.32
C GLY A 300 2.89 13.10 -7.32
N PHE A 301 2.23 13.00 -6.19
CA PHE A 301 0.88 12.42 -6.11
C PHE A 301 -0.12 13.20 -6.97
N HIS A 302 -0.16 14.51 -6.77
CA HIS A 302 -1.09 15.40 -7.48
C HIS A 302 -0.94 15.33 -9.00
N LEU A 303 0.28 15.21 -9.50
CA LEU A 303 0.55 15.05 -10.92
C LEU A 303 -0.18 13.83 -11.51
N VAL A 304 -0.15 12.71 -10.79
CA VAL A 304 -0.84 11.49 -11.25
C VAL A 304 -2.35 11.58 -11.04
N ASP A 305 -2.82 12.27 -9.98
CA ASP A 305 -4.24 12.56 -9.79
C ASP A 305 -4.81 13.33 -10.98
N GLU A 306 -4.14 14.40 -11.42
CA GLU A 306 -4.57 15.20 -12.56
C GLU A 306 -4.50 14.40 -13.87
N HIS A 307 -3.47 13.59 -14.06
CA HIS A 307 -3.40 12.69 -15.21
C HIS A 307 -4.57 11.69 -15.20
N PHE A 308 -4.85 11.04 -14.07
CA PHE A 308 -5.98 10.11 -13.95
C PHE A 308 -7.32 10.78 -14.25
N ARG A 309 -7.49 12.01 -13.77
CA ARG A 309 -8.73 12.79 -13.93
C ARG A 309 -8.94 13.28 -15.37
N THR A 310 -7.86 13.68 -16.08
CA THR A 310 -7.98 14.46 -17.31
C THR A 310 -7.48 13.76 -18.58
N ALA A 311 -6.60 12.75 -18.47
CA ALA A 311 -6.07 12.07 -19.63
C ALA A 311 -7.15 11.28 -20.38
N PRO A 312 -7.11 11.26 -21.73
CA PRO A 312 -7.94 10.36 -22.52
C PRO A 312 -7.76 8.90 -22.11
N ALA A 313 -8.79 8.08 -22.29
CA ALA A 313 -8.75 6.68 -21.83
C ALA A 313 -7.61 5.85 -22.45
N GLU A 314 -7.19 6.19 -23.67
CA GLU A 314 -6.06 5.57 -24.37
C GLU A 314 -4.69 5.90 -23.77
N ASP A 315 -4.55 7.07 -23.15
CA ASP A 315 -3.31 7.59 -22.59
C ASP A 315 -3.26 7.49 -21.05
N ASN A 316 -4.37 7.07 -20.42
CA ASN A 316 -4.55 7.07 -18.98
C ASN A 316 -3.85 5.86 -18.33
N VAL A 317 -2.67 6.09 -17.76
CA VAL A 317 -1.82 5.01 -17.20
C VAL A 317 -2.48 4.27 -16.03
N PRO A 318 -3.06 4.94 -15.02
CA PRO A 318 -3.78 4.25 -13.95
C PRO A 318 -4.95 3.40 -14.45
N LEU A 319 -5.72 3.93 -15.42
CA LEU A 319 -6.80 3.19 -16.06
C LEU A 319 -6.27 1.93 -16.74
N LEU A 320 -5.21 2.04 -17.54
CA LEU A 320 -4.58 0.90 -18.21
C LEU A 320 -4.17 -0.20 -17.21
N LEU A 321 -3.47 0.17 -16.13
CA LEU A 321 -3.00 -0.82 -15.15
C LEU A 321 -4.17 -1.51 -14.42
N GLY A 322 -5.23 -0.76 -14.11
CA GLY A 322 -6.46 -1.32 -13.56
C GLY A 322 -7.12 -2.32 -14.50
N LEU A 323 -7.24 -1.95 -15.78
CA LEU A 323 -7.78 -2.80 -16.85
C LEU A 323 -6.96 -4.07 -17.07
N LEU A 324 -5.64 -3.99 -17.07
CA LEU A 324 -4.76 -5.16 -17.16
C LEU A 324 -4.95 -6.11 -15.96
N GLY A 325 -5.12 -5.55 -14.75
CA GLY A 325 -5.42 -6.36 -13.56
C GLY A 325 -6.74 -7.11 -13.68
N VAL A 326 -7.80 -6.46 -14.18
CA VAL A 326 -9.09 -7.11 -14.46
C VAL A 326 -8.94 -8.17 -15.56
N TRP A 327 -8.20 -7.87 -16.62
CA TRP A 327 -7.95 -8.79 -17.74
C TRP A 327 -7.34 -10.11 -17.27
N TYR A 328 -6.28 -10.05 -16.47
CA TYR A 328 -5.62 -11.26 -16.00
C TYR A 328 -6.40 -11.99 -14.90
N GLY A 329 -7.00 -11.26 -13.96
CA GLY A 329 -7.80 -11.85 -12.91
C GLY A 329 -9.02 -12.60 -13.45
N ALA A 330 -9.77 -11.95 -14.35
CA ALA A 330 -11.04 -12.48 -14.83
C ALA A 330 -10.90 -13.52 -15.97
N PHE A 331 -9.95 -13.33 -16.89
CA PHE A 331 -9.89 -14.10 -18.14
C PHE A 331 -8.67 -15.02 -18.23
N PHE A 332 -7.73 -14.94 -17.29
CA PHE A 332 -6.56 -15.86 -17.21
C PHE A 332 -6.45 -16.57 -15.86
N ASP A 333 -7.42 -16.41 -14.98
CA ASP A 333 -7.42 -17.00 -13.64
C ASP A 333 -6.17 -16.63 -12.81
N ALA A 334 -5.66 -15.43 -12.99
CA ALA A 334 -4.51 -14.94 -12.24
C ALA A 334 -4.95 -14.49 -10.84
N GLN A 335 -4.68 -15.32 -9.82
CA GLN A 335 -5.08 -15.08 -8.43
C GLN A 335 -4.09 -14.22 -7.64
N SER A 336 -2.93 -13.94 -8.22
CA SER A 336 -1.90 -13.13 -7.58
C SER A 336 -1.25 -12.16 -8.55
N HIS A 337 -0.68 -11.09 -8.02
CA HIS A 337 0.06 -10.06 -8.74
C HIS A 337 1.39 -9.82 -8.03
N ALA A 338 2.50 -9.98 -8.76
CA ALA A 338 3.81 -9.77 -8.19
C ALA A 338 4.26 -8.32 -8.41
N VAL A 339 4.85 -7.68 -7.38
CA VAL A 339 5.50 -6.38 -7.50
C VAL A 339 6.98 -6.54 -7.15
N LEU A 340 7.82 -6.33 -8.14
CA LEU A 340 9.24 -6.70 -8.14
C LEU A 340 10.12 -5.46 -8.37
N PRO A 341 10.34 -4.64 -7.34
CA PRO A 341 11.16 -3.44 -7.46
C PRO A 341 12.66 -3.80 -7.49
N TYR A 342 13.40 -3.26 -8.45
CA TYR A 342 14.86 -3.39 -8.53
C TYR A 342 15.53 -2.19 -7.85
N SER A 343 15.21 -2.02 -6.58
CA SER A 343 15.80 -1.04 -5.67
C SER A 343 15.70 -1.52 -4.23
N HIS A 344 16.81 -1.50 -3.50
CA HIS A 344 16.83 -1.87 -2.08
C HIS A 344 15.92 -0.97 -1.24
N TYR A 345 15.85 0.31 -1.56
CA TYR A 345 15.01 1.27 -0.85
C TYR A 345 13.50 0.97 -0.97
N LEU A 346 13.08 0.21 -1.99
CA LEU A 346 11.68 -0.22 -2.13
C LEU A 346 11.37 -1.54 -1.35
N SER A 347 12.21 -1.93 -0.40
CA SER A 347 12.06 -3.20 0.34
C SER A 347 10.72 -3.34 1.10
N LYS A 348 10.12 -2.24 1.53
CA LYS A 348 8.80 -2.22 2.18
C LYS A 348 7.64 -1.84 1.24
N PHE A 349 7.92 -1.54 -0.02
CA PHE A 349 6.92 -1.05 -0.97
C PHE A 349 5.81 -2.07 -1.21
N THR A 350 6.17 -3.32 -1.46
CA THR A 350 5.19 -4.41 -1.69
C THR A 350 4.33 -4.65 -0.46
N ALA A 351 4.89 -4.59 0.75
CA ALA A 351 4.14 -4.75 2.00
C ALA A 351 3.10 -3.63 2.19
N TYR A 352 3.41 -2.40 1.80
CA TYR A 352 2.45 -1.31 1.76
C TYR A 352 1.33 -1.58 0.73
N LEU A 353 1.69 -2.02 -0.48
CA LEU A 353 0.72 -2.34 -1.53
C LEU A 353 -0.18 -3.52 -1.17
N GLN A 354 0.27 -4.45 -0.31
CA GLN A 354 -0.59 -5.51 0.21
C GLN A 354 -1.80 -4.93 0.92
N GLN A 355 -1.60 -3.97 1.83
CA GLN A 355 -2.73 -3.32 2.48
C GLN A 355 -3.53 -2.48 1.48
N LEU A 356 -2.85 -1.69 0.65
CA LEU A 356 -3.52 -0.82 -0.32
C LEU A 356 -4.47 -1.58 -1.23
N ASP A 357 -4.06 -2.70 -1.82
CA ASP A 357 -4.84 -3.47 -2.80
C ASP A 357 -5.76 -4.50 -2.10
N MET A 358 -5.20 -5.36 -1.23
CA MET A 358 -5.93 -6.50 -0.70
C MET A 358 -7.02 -6.09 0.30
N GLU A 359 -6.81 -5.05 1.12
CA GLU A 359 -7.83 -4.52 2.02
C GLU A 359 -8.90 -3.73 1.24
N SER A 360 -8.52 -3.06 0.15
CA SER A 360 -9.46 -2.34 -0.70
C SER A 360 -10.33 -3.28 -1.53
N ASN A 361 -9.73 -4.19 -2.26
CA ASN A 361 -10.39 -4.98 -3.30
C ASN A 361 -10.63 -6.45 -2.93
N GLY A 362 -10.17 -6.89 -1.75
CA GLY A 362 -10.46 -8.22 -1.22
C GLY A 362 -11.91 -8.32 -0.72
N LYS A 363 -12.87 -8.18 -1.62
CA LYS A 363 -14.31 -8.13 -1.32
C LYS A 363 -15.06 -9.24 -2.05
N SER A 364 -16.09 -9.79 -1.41
CA SER A 364 -16.94 -10.86 -1.94
C SER A 364 -18.39 -10.42 -2.18
N VAL A 365 -18.67 -9.13 -1.97
CA VAL A 365 -20.01 -8.53 -2.11
C VAL A 365 -19.89 -7.24 -2.90
N ASP A 366 -20.82 -7.04 -3.85
CA ASP A 366 -20.90 -5.78 -4.61
C ASP A 366 -21.60 -4.67 -3.79
N ARG A 367 -21.60 -3.44 -4.32
CA ARG A 367 -22.25 -2.28 -3.69
C ARG A 367 -23.76 -2.41 -3.49
N ASP A 368 -24.38 -3.31 -4.25
CA ASP A 368 -25.82 -3.59 -4.16
C ASP A 368 -26.12 -4.70 -3.12
N GLY A 369 -25.08 -5.24 -2.44
CA GLY A 369 -25.21 -6.28 -1.43
C GLY A 369 -25.28 -7.71 -2.00
N ASN A 370 -24.99 -7.91 -3.29
CA ASN A 370 -25.01 -9.23 -3.90
C ASN A 370 -23.64 -9.91 -3.84
N PRO A 371 -23.56 -11.23 -3.59
CA PRO A 371 -22.33 -11.97 -3.73
C PRO A 371 -21.77 -11.85 -5.16
N VAL A 372 -20.47 -11.58 -5.28
CA VAL A 372 -19.76 -11.60 -6.57
C VAL A 372 -19.35 -13.04 -6.92
N ASP A 373 -19.38 -13.38 -8.20
CA ASP A 373 -19.01 -14.69 -8.75
C ASP A 373 -17.85 -14.58 -9.77
N TRP A 374 -17.10 -13.48 -9.67
CA TRP A 374 -15.82 -13.24 -10.34
C TRP A 374 -14.73 -12.99 -9.32
N GLN A 375 -13.47 -13.11 -9.73
CA GLN A 375 -12.34 -12.79 -8.86
C GLN A 375 -12.23 -11.28 -8.67
N THR A 376 -12.01 -10.86 -7.43
CA THR A 376 -11.69 -9.50 -7.03
C THR A 376 -10.22 -9.41 -6.61
N GLY A 377 -9.82 -8.49 -5.74
CA GLY A 377 -8.45 -8.19 -5.35
C GLY A 377 -7.48 -9.37 -5.36
N PRO A 378 -6.37 -9.30 -6.13
CA PRO A 378 -5.38 -10.35 -6.18
C PRO A 378 -4.56 -10.43 -4.89
N VAL A 379 -3.92 -11.57 -4.64
CA VAL A 379 -2.86 -11.65 -3.63
C VAL A 379 -1.64 -10.86 -4.14
N VAL A 380 -1.34 -9.74 -3.52
CA VAL A 380 -0.16 -8.92 -3.86
C VAL A 380 1.05 -9.42 -3.08
N TRP A 381 2.17 -9.66 -3.78
CA TRP A 381 3.40 -10.16 -3.18
C TRP A 381 4.63 -9.77 -4.00
N GLY A 382 5.80 -9.95 -3.43
CA GLY A 382 7.07 -9.68 -4.09
C GLY A 382 8.11 -9.13 -3.13
N THR A 383 9.34 -9.08 -3.60
CA THR A 383 10.49 -8.52 -2.87
C THR A 383 11.45 -7.87 -3.86
N PRO A 384 12.39 -7.05 -3.41
CA PRO A 384 13.37 -6.46 -4.31
C PRO A 384 14.16 -7.48 -5.13
N GLY A 385 14.34 -7.19 -6.42
CA GLY A 385 15.40 -7.80 -7.21
C GLY A 385 16.77 -7.25 -6.75
N THR A 386 17.83 -8.05 -6.82
CA THR A 386 17.95 -9.40 -7.38
C THR A 386 17.57 -10.52 -6.37
N ASN A 387 17.30 -10.20 -5.11
CA ASN A 387 17.01 -11.20 -4.07
C ASN A 387 15.85 -12.13 -4.44
N GLY A 388 14.76 -11.59 -4.99
CA GLY A 388 13.62 -12.38 -5.43
C GLY A 388 13.97 -13.45 -6.46
N GLN A 389 14.96 -13.19 -7.35
CA GLN A 389 15.43 -14.16 -8.34
C GLN A 389 15.95 -15.45 -7.70
N HIS A 390 16.53 -15.34 -6.51
CA HIS A 390 17.11 -16.46 -5.77
C HIS A 390 16.15 -17.07 -4.75
N ALA A 391 14.90 -16.57 -4.69
CA ALA A 391 13.90 -17.03 -3.73
C ALA A 391 12.73 -17.77 -4.41
N TYR A 392 12.10 -17.19 -5.42
CA TYR A 392 10.83 -17.70 -5.96
C TYR A 392 10.67 -17.53 -7.48
N TYR A 393 11.64 -17.03 -8.22
CA TYR A 393 11.51 -16.89 -9.68
C TYR A 393 11.40 -18.23 -10.40
N GLN A 394 11.83 -19.33 -9.79
CA GLN A 394 11.55 -20.68 -10.28
C GLN A 394 10.05 -20.88 -10.52
N LEU A 395 9.20 -20.44 -9.57
CA LEU A 395 7.74 -20.52 -9.71
C LEU A 395 7.23 -19.64 -10.86
N ILE A 396 7.76 -18.42 -10.97
CA ILE A 396 7.30 -17.47 -12.00
C ILE A 396 7.68 -17.97 -13.39
N HIS A 397 8.90 -18.50 -13.58
CA HIS A 397 9.38 -18.96 -14.88
C HIS A 397 8.81 -20.31 -15.34
N GLN A 398 8.72 -21.29 -14.43
CA GLN A 398 8.40 -22.68 -14.79
C GLN A 398 7.21 -23.26 -14.02
N GLY A 399 6.57 -22.46 -13.16
CA GLY A 399 5.36 -22.88 -12.47
C GLY A 399 4.16 -23.01 -13.42
N THR A 400 3.04 -23.46 -12.86
CA THR A 400 1.79 -23.69 -13.62
C THR A 400 0.80 -22.53 -13.55
N LYS A 401 1.14 -21.46 -12.81
CA LYS A 401 0.26 -20.31 -12.57
C LYS A 401 0.60 -19.17 -13.51
N VAL A 402 -0.44 -18.42 -13.92
CA VAL A 402 -0.25 -17.11 -14.54
C VAL A 402 -0.07 -16.09 -13.42
N ILE A 403 1.05 -15.40 -13.42
CA ILE A 403 1.41 -14.38 -12.41
C ILE A 403 1.82 -13.11 -13.14
N PRO A 404 0.89 -12.15 -13.33
CA PRO A 404 1.27 -10.82 -13.80
C PRO A 404 2.24 -10.17 -12.83
N ALA A 405 3.24 -9.46 -13.36
CA ALA A 405 4.29 -8.88 -12.53
C ALA A 405 4.62 -7.45 -12.97
N ASP A 406 4.72 -6.54 -11.99
CA ASP A 406 5.24 -5.19 -12.20
C ASP A 406 6.72 -5.14 -11.80
N PHE A 407 7.56 -4.79 -12.75
CA PHE A 407 8.98 -4.55 -12.57
C PHE A 407 9.22 -3.05 -12.44
N ILE A 408 9.79 -2.58 -11.34
CA ILE A 408 10.05 -1.16 -11.08
C ILE A 408 11.55 -0.93 -11.01
N GLY A 409 12.08 -0.02 -11.84
CA GLY A 409 13.50 0.28 -11.90
C GLY A 409 13.77 1.77 -12.09
N PHE A 410 15.05 2.16 -11.91
CA PHE A 410 15.52 3.54 -12.04
C PHE A 410 16.77 3.57 -12.93
N ALA A 411 16.85 4.57 -13.80
CA ALA A 411 18.00 4.72 -14.70
C ALA A 411 19.26 5.12 -13.94
N GLU A 412 19.12 5.91 -12.88
CA GLU A 412 20.23 6.39 -12.08
C GLU A 412 20.20 5.78 -10.66
N PRO A 413 21.36 5.46 -10.09
CA PRO A 413 21.45 5.03 -8.71
C PRO A 413 21.15 6.20 -7.76
N VAL A 414 20.95 5.89 -6.47
CA VAL A 414 20.80 6.91 -5.42
C VAL A 414 22.08 7.71 -5.28
N ALA A 415 21.96 9.03 -5.10
CA ALA A 415 23.10 9.96 -5.16
C ALA A 415 24.22 9.71 -4.13
N ASP A 416 23.90 9.10 -2.97
CA ASP A 416 24.82 8.98 -1.82
C ASP A 416 25.53 7.61 -1.74
N LEU A 417 25.69 6.91 -2.85
CA LEU A 417 26.42 5.64 -2.84
C LEU A 417 27.92 5.85 -2.58
N LEU A 418 28.51 4.90 -1.84
CA LEU A 418 29.94 4.86 -1.64
C LEU A 418 30.68 4.75 -2.99
N PRO A 419 31.88 5.37 -3.13
CA PRO A 419 32.68 5.23 -4.32
C PRO A 419 32.89 3.75 -4.71
N GLY A 420 32.71 3.42 -5.97
CA GLY A 420 32.82 2.04 -6.50
C GLY A 420 31.52 1.24 -6.51
N LEU A 421 30.47 1.65 -5.79
CA LEU A 421 29.18 0.94 -5.82
C LEU A 421 28.29 1.35 -7.00
N VAL A 422 28.58 2.47 -7.65
CA VAL A 422 27.80 2.96 -8.80
C VAL A 422 27.81 1.94 -9.97
N ALA A 423 28.96 1.28 -10.21
CA ALA A 423 29.08 0.26 -11.26
C ALA A 423 28.19 -0.99 -11.03
N GLN A 424 27.74 -1.24 -9.79
CA GLN A 424 26.80 -2.33 -9.50
C GLN A 424 25.39 -2.03 -10.02
N HIS A 425 25.07 -0.76 -10.29
CA HIS A 425 23.77 -0.36 -10.81
C HIS A 425 23.51 -0.92 -12.21
N ASP A 426 24.49 -0.86 -13.11
CA ASP A 426 24.36 -1.45 -14.45
C ASP A 426 24.15 -2.96 -14.39
N LEU A 427 24.80 -3.66 -13.45
CA LEU A 427 24.58 -5.08 -13.23
C LEU A 427 23.15 -5.36 -12.71
N LEU A 428 22.62 -4.53 -11.80
CA LEU A 428 21.26 -4.60 -11.31
C LEU A 428 20.26 -4.42 -12.46
N MET A 429 20.46 -3.38 -13.29
CA MET A 429 19.58 -3.06 -14.42
C MET A 429 19.68 -4.09 -15.55
N ALA A 430 20.84 -4.69 -15.78
CA ALA A 430 20.98 -5.81 -16.72
C ALA A 430 20.10 -7.00 -16.28
N ASN A 431 20.06 -7.33 -14.99
CA ASN A 431 19.15 -8.34 -14.45
C ASN A 431 17.69 -7.94 -14.59
N PHE A 432 17.35 -6.69 -14.31
CA PHE A 432 16.00 -6.14 -14.47
C PHE A 432 15.45 -6.36 -15.89
N PHE A 433 16.20 -5.97 -16.92
CA PHE A 433 15.79 -6.15 -18.32
C PHE A 433 15.80 -7.62 -18.74
N ALA A 434 16.81 -8.39 -18.33
CA ALA A 434 16.92 -9.81 -18.68
C ALA A 434 15.75 -10.63 -18.14
N GLN A 435 15.28 -10.33 -16.93
CA GLN A 435 14.14 -11.07 -16.35
C GLN A 435 12.84 -10.81 -17.10
N THR A 436 12.52 -9.57 -17.45
CA THR A 436 11.31 -9.25 -18.22
C THR A 436 11.36 -9.89 -19.62
N GLN A 437 12.54 -9.93 -20.24
CA GLN A 437 12.74 -10.60 -21.52
C GLN A 437 12.57 -12.12 -21.41
N ALA A 438 13.19 -12.76 -20.42
CA ALA A 438 13.13 -14.19 -20.19
C ALA A 438 11.71 -14.66 -19.86
N LEU A 439 10.97 -13.88 -19.04
CA LEU A 439 9.57 -14.15 -18.71
C LEU A 439 8.66 -14.08 -19.94
N ALA A 440 8.85 -13.08 -20.79
CA ALA A 440 8.03 -12.91 -22.00
C ALA A 440 8.30 -13.99 -23.04
N PHE A 441 9.57 -14.24 -23.38
CA PHE A 441 9.92 -15.04 -24.54
C PHE A 441 10.29 -16.48 -24.20
N GLY A 442 10.73 -16.76 -22.98
CA GLY A 442 11.14 -18.10 -22.57
C GLY A 442 12.30 -18.67 -23.38
N LYS A 443 12.40 -19.99 -23.43
CA LYS A 443 13.39 -20.75 -24.20
C LYS A 443 12.75 -22.04 -24.70
N THR A 444 12.69 -22.21 -26.01
CA THR A 444 12.02 -23.37 -26.64
C THR A 444 12.84 -24.66 -26.46
N PRO A 445 12.20 -25.86 -26.61
CA PRO A 445 12.91 -27.13 -26.62
C PRO A 445 14.02 -27.18 -27.68
N ASP A 446 13.80 -26.60 -28.86
CA ASP A 446 14.79 -26.61 -29.94
C ASP A 446 15.99 -25.69 -29.63
N GLU A 447 15.75 -24.55 -29.01
CA GLU A 447 16.83 -23.67 -28.51
C GLU A 447 17.66 -24.40 -27.42
N VAL A 448 17.01 -25.17 -26.55
CA VAL A 448 17.69 -25.96 -25.51
C VAL A 448 18.53 -27.11 -26.15
N ARG A 449 18.01 -27.80 -27.17
CA ARG A 449 18.75 -28.81 -27.91
C ARG A 449 19.96 -28.24 -28.64
N ALA A 450 19.81 -27.06 -29.23
CA ALA A 450 20.90 -26.38 -29.94
C ALA A 450 22.09 -26.06 -29.04
N GLU A 451 21.89 -25.97 -27.72
CA GLU A 451 22.95 -25.82 -26.71
C GLU A 451 23.65 -27.14 -26.36
N GLY A 452 23.28 -28.25 -26.97
CA GLY A 452 23.89 -29.57 -26.69
C GLY A 452 23.41 -30.19 -25.38
N VAL A 453 22.24 -29.83 -24.89
CA VAL A 453 21.63 -30.40 -23.68
C VAL A 453 21.14 -31.84 -24.00
N ALA A 454 21.42 -32.79 -23.09
CA ALA A 454 20.93 -34.17 -23.20
C ALA A 454 19.40 -34.20 -23.23
N GLU A 455 18.83 -35.09 -24.08
CA GLU A 455 17.38 -35.06 -24.39
C GLU A 455 16.49 -35.23 -23.17
N GLU A 456 16.92 -36.01 -22.19
CA GLU A 456 16.19 -36.20 -20.92
C GLU A 456 16.12 -34.89 -20.07
N LEU A 457 17.02 -33.94 -20.29
CA LEU A 457 17.04 -32.66 -19.61
C LEU A 457 16.32 -31.54 -20.37
N VAL A 458 16.02 -31.75 -21.67
CA VAL A 458 15.36 -30.74 -22.51
C VAL A 458 14.05 -30.24 -21.89
N PRO A 459 13.12 -31.10 -21.41
CA PRO A 459 11.90 -30.64 -20.79
C PRO A 459 12.14 -29.76 -19.53
N HIS A 460 13.16 -30.09 -18.75
CA HIS A 460 13.51 -29.40 -17.50
C HIS A 460 14.18 -28.04 -17.73
N LYS A 461 14.82 -27.85 -18.87
CA LYS A 461 15.51 -26.61 -19.25
C LYS A 461 14.73 -25.75 -20.23
N THR A 462 13.53 -26.16 -20.59
CA THR A 462 12.58 -25.40 -21.40
C THR A 462 11.86 -24.38 -20.53
N PHE A 463 11.77 -23.15 -21.00
CA PHE A 463 11.01 -22.08 -20.38
C PHE A 463 9.86 -21.70 -21.30
N LYS A 464 8.64 -21.81 -20.80
CA LYS A 464 7.44 -21.59 -21.63
C LYS A 464 7.32 -20.16 -22.14
N GLY A 465 7.81 -19.17 -21.40
CA GLY A 465 7.55 -17.77 -21.67
C GLY A 465 6.08 -17.40 -21.42
N ASN A 466 5.60 -16.37 -22.09
CA ASN A 466 4.21 -15.90 -21.99
C ASN A 466 3.79 -15.43 -20.59
N HIS A 467 4.76 -15.07 -19.74
CA HIS A 467 4.49 -14.49 -18.43
C HIS A 467 4.38 -12.96 -18.57
N PRO A 468 3.21 -12.38 -18.28
CA PRO A 468 2.96 -10.96 -18.52
C PRO A 468 3.73 -10.07 -17.53
N THR A 469 4.35 -9.02 -18.05
CA THR A 469 5.05 -8.05 -17.22
C THR A 469 4.76 -6.61 -17.63
N THR A 470 4.52 -5.74 -16.65
CA THR A 470 4.63 -4.30 -16.78
C THR A 470 6.03 -3.88 -16.34
N THR A 471 6.70 -3.02 -17.10
CA THR A 471 7.96 -2.41 -16.69
C THR A 471 7.73 -0.93 -16.43
N ILE A 472 8.00 -0.48 -15.21
CA ILE A 472 7.92 0.93 -14.80
C ILE A 472 9.34 1.42 -14.58
N LEU A 473 9.76 2.40 -15.37
CA LEU A 473 11.10 2.98 -15.32
C LEU A 473 10.97 4.49 -15.05
N ALA A 474 11.74 5.00 -14.09
CA ALA A 474 11.94 6.42 -13.87
C ALA A 474 13.43 6.76 -13.90
N ASP A 475 13.77 8.04 -14.06
CA ASP A 475 15.17 8.46 -14.11
C ASP A 475 15.85 8.19 -12.74
N ARG A 476 15.21 8.60 -11.64
CA ARG A 476 15.75 8.46 -10.29
C ARG A 476 14.63 8.33 -9.25
N LEU A 477 14.90 7.63 -8.16
CA LEU A 477 13.99 7.58 -7.02
C LEU A 477 14.07 8.87 -6.21
N THR A 478 13.06 9.74 -6.35
CA THR A 478 12.91 11.03 -5.65
C THR A 478 11.64 11.04 -4.80
N PRO A 479 11.43 12.04 -3.92
CA PRO A 479 10.14 12.20 -3.24
C PRO A 479 8.97 12.30 -4.22
N SER A 480 9.09 13.10 -5.30
CA SER A 480 8.06 13.20 -6.34
C SER A 480 7.76 11.86 -7.01
N VAL A 481 8.79 11.09 -7.38
CA VAL A 481 8.63 9.77 -8.01
C VAL A 481 7.95 8.78 -7.06
N LEU A 482 8.23 8.83 -5.75
CA LEU A 482 7.49 8.03 -4.79
C LEU A 482 6.01 8.41 -4.78
N GLY A 483 5.69 9.69 -4.74
CA GLY A 483 4.30 10.17 -4.81
C GLY A 483 3.59 9.67 -6.06
N GLN A 484 4.26 9.78 -7.22
CA GLN A 484 3.73 9.29 -8.50
C GLN A 484 3.46 7.78 -8.49
N LEU A 485 4.41 6.98 -7.97
CA LEU A 485 4.23 5.52 -7.88
C LEU A 485 3.03 5.16 -6.99
N ILE A 486 2.88 5.80 -5.84
CA ILE A 486 1.78 5.49 -4.93
C ILE A 486 0.44 5.88 -5.55
N ALA A 487 0.29 7.10 -6.07
CA ALA A 487 -0.95 7.54 -6.71
C ALA A 487 -1.33 6.64 -7.90
N LEU A 488 -0.33 6.16 -8.66
CA LEU A 488 -0.54 5.21 -9.74
C LEU A 488 -1.23 3.92 -9.24
N TYR A 489 -0.77 3.35 -8.12
CA TYR A 489 -1.38 2.16 -7.54
C TYR A 489 -2.70 2.45 -6.83
N GLU A 490 -2.86 3.60 -6.18
CA GLU A 490 -4.15 4.02 -5.59
C GLU A 490 -5.25 4.06 -6.66
N HIS A 491 -4.97 4.70 -7.79
CA HIS A 491 -5.93 4.79 -8.88
C HIS A 491 -6.11 3.48 -9.66
N LYS A 492 -5.06 2.64 -9.79
CA LYS A 492 -5.20 1.27 -10.30
C LYS A 492 -6.23 0.48 -9.47
N VAL A 493 -6.10 0.51 -8.15
CA VAL A 493 -7.01 -0.16 -7.21
C VAL A 493 -8.43 0.40 -7.31
N PHE A 494 -8.57 1.74 -7.41
CA PHE A 494 -9.85 2.39 -7.65
C PHE A 494 -10.53 1.89 -8.93
N VAL A 495 -9.80 1.86 -10.06
CA VAL A 495 -10.33 1.40 -11.35
C VAL A 495 -10.86 -0.02 -11.26
N GLN A 496 -10.10 -0.92 -10.65
CA GLN A 496 -10.51 -2.30 -10.46
C GLN A 496 -11.78 -2.40 -9.62
N GLY A 497 -11.83 -1.71 -8.48
CA GLY A 497 -13.01 -1.69 -7.61
C GLY A 497 -14.25 -1.12 -8.28
N ALA A 498 -14.09 -0.08 -9.10
CA ALA A 498 -15.17 0.52 -9.88
C ALA A 498 -15.73 -0.48 -10.92
N ILE A 499 -14.86 -1.19 -11.66
CA ILE A 499 -15.28 -2.20 -12.63
C ILE A 499 -16.01 -3.35 -11.92
N TRP A 500 -15.47 -3.84 -10.81
CA TRP A 500 -16.06 -4.93 -10.03
C TRP A 500 -17.31 -4.52 -9.25
N ASN A 501 -17.64 -3.23 -9.20
CA ASN A 501 -18.74 -2.65 -8.45
C ASN A 501 -18.67 -2.97 -6.95
N ILE A 502 -17.47 -2.99 -6.37
CA ILE A 502 -17.24 -3.26 -4.95
C ILE A 502 -16.93 -1.97 -4.17
N ASP A 503 -17.15 -1.96 -2.86
CA ASP A 503 -16.77 -0.84 -2.01
C ASP A 503 -15.31 -0.98 -1.57
N SER A 504 -14.40 -0.28 -2.28
CA SER A 504 -12.96 -0.40 -2.08
C SER A 504 -12.44 0.38 -0.87
N PHE A 505 -13.26 1.18 -0.20
CA PHE A 505 -12.80 2.14 0.80
C PHE A 505 -13.27 1.85 2.22
N ASP A 506 -14.02 0.77 2.42
CA ASP A 506 -14.33 0.17 3.73
C ASP A 506 -13.39 -1.01 4.06
N GLN A 507 -13.53 -1.60 5.28
CA GLN A 507 -12.72 -2.73 5.73
C GLN A 507 -13.45 -3.62 6.76
N TRP A 508 -14.70 -3.97 6.53
CA TRP A 508 -15.51 -4.79 7.45
C TRP A 508 -14.89 -6.14 7.80
N GLY A 509 -14.09 -6.71 6.90
CA GLY A 509 -13.45 -8.02 7.09
C GLY A 509 -12.48 -8.10 8.27
N VAL A 510 -11.97 -6.97 8.78
CA VAL A 510 -11.03 -6.94 9.92
C VAL A 510 -11.73 -6.78 11.28
N GLU A 511 -13.07 -6.61 11.33
CA GLU A 511 -13.77 -6.30 12.58
C GLU A 511 -14.07 -7.55 13.44
N LEU A 512 -14.42 -8.68 12.81
CA LEU A 512 -14.79 -9.90 13.52
C LEU A 512 -13.68 -10.41 14.45
N GLY A 513 -12.43 -10.43 13.96
CA GLY A 513 -11.27 -10.86 14.74
C GLY A 513 -11.08 -10.03 16.02
N LYS A 514 -11.26 -8.72 15.94
CA LYS A 514 -11.17 -7.80 17.10
C LYS A 514 -12.25 -8.08 18.15
N VAL A 515 -13.47 -8.35 17.69
CA VAL A 515 -14.59 -8.70 18.60
C VAL A 515 -14.30 -10.02 19.34
N LEU A 516 -13.79 -11.03 18.63
CA LEU A 516 -13.45 -12.32 19.22
C LEU A 516 -12.25 -12.20 20.18
N ALA A 517 -11.22 -11.44 19.83
CA ALA A 517 -10.06 -11.22 20.70
C ALA A 517 -10.46 -10.63 22.06
N LYS A 518 -11.35 -9.63 22.09
CA LYS A 518 -11.89 -9.05 23.33
C LYS A 518 -12.63 -10.06 24.21
N LYS A 519 -13.24 -11.09 23.62
CA LYS A 519 -13.90 -12.18 24.38
C LYS A 519 -12.89 -13.19 24.93
N ILE A 520 -11.79 -13.43 24.23
CA ILE A 520 -10.76 -14.42 24.60
C ILE A 520 -9.80 -13.87 25.67
N GLU A 521 -9.44 -12.60 25.60
CA GLU A 521 -8.45 -11.97 26.49
C GLU A 521 -8.73 -12.17 27.99
N PRO A 522 -9.96 -11.96 28.52
CA PRO A 522 -10.27 -12.20 29.94
C PRO A 522 -10.09 -13.65 30.36
N VAL A 523 -10.30 -14.61 29.44
CA VAL A 523 -10.07 -16.03 29.68
C VAL A 523 -8.58 -16.35 29.79
N LEU A 524 -7.75 -15.72 28.97
CA LEU A 524 -6.29 -15.88 29.00
C LEU A 524 -5.67 -15.28 30.27
N THR A 525 -6.14 -14.12 30.72
CA THR A 525 -5.60 -13.38 31.86
C THR A 525 -6.12 -13.92 33.22
N GLY A 526 -7.20 -14.70 33.20
CA GLY A 526 -7.82 -15.22 34.42
C GLY A 526 -8.63 -14.16 35.21
N THR A 527 -8.92 -13.02 34.60
CA THR A 527 -9.71 -11.93 35.21
C THR A 527 -11.21 -12.21 35.17
N SER A 528 -11.66 -13.18 34.39
CA SER A 528 -13.04 -13.66 34.37
C SER A 528 -13.20 -14.79 35.42
N ALA A 529 -14.10 -14.62 36.39
CA ALA A 529 -14.44 -15.60 37.42
C ALA A 529 -15.07 -16.90 36.85
N SER A 530 -15.17 -17.06 35.56
CA SER A 530 -15.84 -18.18 34.90
C SER A 530 -15.00 -18.82 33.79
N ALA A 531 -13.83 -19.35 34.14
CA ALA A 531 -13.23 -20.40 33.30
C ALA A 531 -14.16 -21.63 33.16
N SER A 532 -15.15 -21.80 34.06
CA SER A 532 -16.22 -22.80 33.98
C SER A 532 -17.52 -22.29 33.35
N ALA A 533 -17.79 -20.99 33.29
CA ALA A 533 -19.01 -20.42 32.69
C ALA A 533 -18.85 -20.09 31.17
N ALA A 534 -17.66 -20.20 30.61
CA ALA A 534 -17.47 -20.22 29.15
C ALA A 534 -18.04 -21.51 28.51
N ALA A 535 -18.54 -22.46 29.32
CA ALA A 535 -19.12 -23.71 28.84
C ALA A 535 -20.65 -23.64 28.63
N GLU A 536 -21.34 -22.63 29.19
CA GLU A 536 -22.80 -22.54 29.13
C GLU A 536 -23.25 -21.09 28.85
N GLY A 537 -23.44 -20.74 27.57
CA GLY A 537 -24.05 -19.47 27.20
C GLY A 537 -23.57 -18.90 25.85
N ASP A 538 -24.18 -17.84 25.39
CA ASP A 538 -24.05 -17.14 24.10
C ASP A 538 -22.65 -16.56 23.76
N GLY A 539 -21.57 -17.12 24.33
CA GLY A 539 -20.17 -16.75 24.18
C GLY A 539 -19.21 -17.94 24.17
N GLN A 540 -19.71 -19.15 23.92
CA GLN A 540 -18.91 -20.38 23.96
C GLN A 540 -17.86 -20.37 22.86
N LEU A 541 -16.58 -20.58 23.22
CA LEU A 541 -15.50 -20.84 22.28
C LEU A 541 -15.74 -22.20 21.62
N ASP A 542 -15.43 -22.32 20.34
CA ASP A 542 -15.40 -23.63 19.70
C ASP A 542 -14.36 -24.54 20.38
N SER A 543 -14.50 -25.84 20.22
CA SER A 543 -13.68 -26.86 20.91
C SER A 543 -12.18 -26.71 20.61
N SER A 544 -11.79 -26.28 19.42
CA SER A 544 -10.39 -26.05 19.04
C SER A 544 -9.82 -24.83 19.74
N THR A 545 -10.52 -23.70 19.69
CA THR A 545 -10.10 -22.47 20.38
C THR A 545 -10.01 -22.67 21.89
N ALA A 546 -11.00 -23.36 22.49
CA ALA A 546 -10.98 -23.68 23.92
C ALA A 546 -9.77 -24.55 24.30
N ALA A 547 -9.47 -25.59 23.53
CA ALA A 547 -8.30 -26.44 23.74
C ALA A 547 -6.98 -25.70 23.61
N LEU A 548 -6.85 -24.79 22.63
CA LEU A 548 -5.65 -23.97 22.43
C LEU A 548 -5.46 -22.96 23.57
N VAL A 549 -6.52 -22.32 24.05
CA VAL A 549 -6.48 -21.42 25.21
C VAL A 549 -6.03 -22.18 26.45
N GLN A 550 -6.58 -23.37 26.71
CA GLN A 550 -6.16 -24.21 27.81
C GLN A 550 -4.69 -24.65 27.69
N ALA A 551 -4.27 -25.08 26.53
CA ALA A 551 -2.88 -25.45 26.27
C ALA A 551 -1.90 -24.28 26.48
N TYR A 552 -2.29 -23.07 26.09
CA TYR A 552 -1.52 -21.84 26.32
C TYR A 552 -1.41 -21.56 27.83
N ARG A 553 -2.53 -21.58 28.56
CA ARG A 553 -2.53 -21.33 30.03
C ARG A 553 -1.63 -22.29 30.80
N VAL A 554 -1.73 -23.58 30.48
CA VAL A 554 -0.88 -24.62 31.11
C VAL A 554 0.61 -24.32 30.86
N ARG A 555 1.00 -23.97 29.63
CA ARG A 555 2.39 -23.62 29.30
C ARG A 555 2.87 -22.33 29.96
N ARG A 556 1.97 -21.42 30.29
CA ARG A 556 2.27 -20.19 31.06
C ARG A 556 2.24 -20.38 32.58
N GLY A 557 1.95 -21.60 33.08
CA GLY A 557 1.81 -21.88 34.51
C GLY A 557 0.57 -21.24 35.13
N ARG A 558 -0.49 -21.11 34.39
CA ARG A 558 -1.77 -20.50 34.79
C ARG A 558 -2.92 -21.50 34.75
#